data_9a26d1cc31d260b9fed376d94ccfef07
#
_entry.id   9a26d1cc31d260b9fed376d94ccfef07
#
_cell.length_a   1.000
_cell.length_b   1.000
_cell.length_c   1.000
_cell.angle_alpha   90.00
_cell.angle_beta   90.00
_cell.angle_gamma   90.00
#
_symmetry.space_group_name_H-M   'P 1'
#
loop_
_entity.id
_entity.type
_entity.pdbx_description
1 polymer ?
#
loop_
_entity_poly.entity_id
_entity_poly.type
_entity_poly.pdbx_seq_one_letter_code
_entity_poly.pdbx_strand_id
1 'polypeptide(L)'
;MILRRLFVAVLPGLLAACALGRYSPGGVPPGASRDEVLRIMGPPTATYTMPDGHQRLEYTRMPAGKQTFMVDLDATGHMAHWENVLDENHFAAIQPGMTTADVLRLIGPPTFVQQYRLPEPGITWNYRFQTIQRCIVFQIPFAVATGKVIEQGDYPPDPGCADEWM
;
A
#
# COMPACT_ATOMS: atom_id res chain seq x y z
N MET A 1 45.45 -54.21 -10.40
CA MET A 1 44.35 -53.53 -11.15
C MET A 1 43.39 -52.97 -10.15
N ILE A 2 43.55 -51.68 -9.77
CA ILE A 2 42.79 -51.03 -8.67
C ILE A 2 41.73 -50.14 -9.32
N LEU A 3 40.46 -50.53 -9.16
CA LEU A 3 39.30 -49.85 -9.72
C LEU A 3 38.91 -48.68 -8.78
N ARG A 4 39.26 -47.47 -9.21
CA ARG A 4 38.97 -46.21 -8.46
C ARG A 4 37.53 -45.80 -8.75
N ARG A 5 36.61 -46.03 -7.78
CA ARG A 5 35.22 -45.57 -7.86
C ARG A 5 35.17 -44.06 -7.60
N LEU A 6 34.86 -43.28 -8.64
CA LEU A 6 34.51 -41.86 -8.53
C LEU A 6 33.10 -41.75 -7.93
N PHE A 7 33.03 -41.24 -6.72
CA PHE A 7 31.76 -40.77 -6.10
C PHE A 7 31.48 -39.36 -6.65
N VAL A 8 30.51 -39.23 -7.55
CA VAL A 8 29.97 -37.94 -7.97
C VAL A 8 28.98 -37.52 -6.88
N ALA A 9 29.36 -36.56 -6.06
CA ALA A 9 28.45 -35.91 -5.11
C ALA A 9 27.56 -34.94 -5.87
N VAL A 10 26.30 -35.35 -6.07
CA VAL A 10 25.25 -34.45 -6.59
C VAL A 10 24.82 -33.54 -5.43
N LEU A 11 25.27 -32.28 -5.45
CA LEU A 11 24.72 -31.23 -4.57
C LEU A 11 23.28 -30.97 -5.00
N PRO A 12 22.27 -31.11 -4.10
CA PRO A 12 20.94 -30.59 -4.39
C PRO A 12 21.02 -29.06 -4.32
N GLY A 13 21.00 -28.40 -5.49
CA GLY A 13 20.83 -26.97 -5.56
C GLY A 13 19.47 -26.61 -4.95
N LEU A 14 19.47 -25.95 -3.78
CA LEU A 14 18.31 -25.25 -3.25
C LEU A 14 17.93 -24.14 -4.26
N LEU A 15 17.00 -24.44 -5.14
CA LEU A 15 16.23 -23.43 -5.87
C LEU A 15 15.38 -22.71 -4.82
N ALA A 16 15.93 -21.66 -4.22
CA ALA A 16 15.14 -20.63 -3.56
C ALA A 16 14.29 -19.98 -4.66
N ALA A 17 13.09 -20.56 -4.89
CA ALA A 17 12.07 -19.91 -5.67
C ALA A 17 11.71 -18.61 -4.92
N CYS A 18 12.24 -17.48 -5.38
CA CYS A 18 11.73 -16.18 -5.01
C CYS A 18 10.25 -16.18 -5.42
N ALA A 19 9.37 -16.48 -4.48
CA ALA A 19 7.96 -16.27 -4.62
C ALA A 19 7.75 -14.74 -4.70
N LEU A 20 7.86 -14.20 -5.92
CA LEU A 20 7.38 -12.85 -6.22
C LEU A 20 5.87 -12.91 -6.04
N GLY A 21 5.40 -12.60 -4.84
CA GLY A 21 3.99 -12.55 -4.52
C GLY A 21 3.24 -11.68 -5.53
N ARG A 22 2.01 -12.06 -5.83
CA ARG A 22 1.15 -11.26 -6.70
C ARG A 22 0.83 -9.95 -6.00
N TYR A 23 1.07 -8.85 -6.70
CA TYR A 23 0.78 -7.51 -6.16
C TYR A 23 -0.73 -7.25 -6.00
N SER A 24 -1.57 -7.85 -6.86
CA SER A 24 -3.02 -7.65 -6.84
C SER A 24 -3.74 -8.87 -6.25
N PRO A 25 -4.72 -8.66 -5.34
CA PRO A 25 -5.49 -9.74 -4.72
C PRO A 25 -6.45 -10.48 -5.68
N GLY A 26 -6.63 -10.01 -6.92
CA GLY A 26 -7.56 -10.60 -7.89
C GLY A 26 -7.34 -12.08 -8.23
N GLY A 27 -6.22 -12.66 -7.81
CA GLY A 27 -5.95 -14.11 -7.94
C GLY A 27 -6.13 -14.89 -6.64
N VAL A 28 -6.59 -14.26 -5.56
CA VAL A 28 -6.89 -14.89 -4.28
C VAL A 28 -8.33 -15.38 -4.30
N PRO A 29 -8.61 -16.65 -3.99
CA PRO A 29 -9.99 -17.16 -3.94
C PRO A 29 -10.84 -16.40 -2.90
N PRO A 30 -12.12 -16.13 -3.18
CA PRO A 30 -13.03 -15.59 -2.18
C PRO A 30 -13.08 -16.49 -0.92
N GLY A 31 -13.04 -15.90 0.26
CA GLY A 31 -13.04 -16.64 1.52
C GLY A 31 -11.72 -17.38 1.82
N ALA A 32 -10.63 -17.07 1.11
CA ALA A 32 -9.31 -17.63 1.42
C ALA A 32 -8.89 -17.33 2.85
N SER A 33 -8.27 -18.30 3.52
CA SER A 33 -7.69 -18.07 4.84
C SER A 33 -6.53 -17.05 4.78
N ARG A 34 -6.24 -16.41 5.91
CA ARG A 34 -5.09 -15.51 6.03
C ARG A 34 -3.80 -16.14 5.50
N ASP A 35 -3.53 -17.41 5.84
CA ASP A 35 -2.31 -18.10 5.40
C ASP A 35 -2.30 -18.32 3.88
N GLU A 36 -3.45 -18.55 3.27
CA GLU A 36 -3.56 -18.66 1.82
C GLU A 36 -3.36 -17.31 1.12
N VAL A 37 -3.90 -16.22 1.67
CA VAL A 37 -3.62 -14.85 1.21
C VAL A 37 -2.11 -14.59 1.25
N LEU A 38 -1.44 -14.87 2.38
CA LEU A 38 0.00 -14.69 2.53
C LEU A 38 0.82 -15.58 1.58
N ARG A 39 0.37 -16.80 1.33
CA ARG A 39 1.04 -17.72 0.40
C ARG A 39 0.97 -17.24 -1.05
N ILE A 40 -0.15 -16.61 -1.46
CA ILE A 40 -0.37 -16.13 -2.82
C ILE A 40 0.26 -14.76 -3.04
N MET A 41 0.05 -13.83 -2.10
CA MET A 41 0.46 -12.44 -2.23
C MET A 41 1.82 -12.13 -1.57
N GLY A 42 2.29 -12.99 -0.68
CA GLY A 42 3.44 -12.72 0.17
C GLY A 42 3.05 -11.94 1.44
N PRO A 43 4.04 -11.47 2.21
CA PRO A 43 3.80 -10.68 3.41
C PRO A 43 3.18 -9.33 3.04
N PRO A 44 2.18 -8.82 3.81
CA PRO A 44 1.64 -7.50 3.63
C PRO A 44 2.68 -6.42 3.98
N THR A 45 2.54 -5.23 3.41
CA THR A 45 3.38 -4.06 3.75
C THR A 45 3.04 -3.49 5.13
N ALA A 46 1.78 -3.61 5.55
CA ALA A 46 1.31 -3.33 6.89
C ALA A 46 0.11 -4.20 7.26
N THR A 47 -0.17 -4.30 8.56
CA THR A 47 -1.37 -4.94 9.09
C THR A 47 -2.00 -4.03 10.12
N TYR A 48 -3.29 -3.78 9.98
CA TYR A 48 -4.08 -2.93 10.87
C TYR A 48 -5.12 -3.75 11.61
N THR A 49 -5.37 -3.39 12.87
CA THR A 49 -6.57 -3.80 13.59
C THR A 49 -7.60 -2.69 13.45
N MET A 50 -8.74 -3.03 12.89
CA MET A 50 -9.83 -2.08 12.65
C MET A 50 -10.65 -1.88 13.93
N PRO A 51 -11.45 -0.78 14.05
CA PRO A 51 -12.20 -0.48 15.27
C PRO A 51 -13.18 -1.58 15.71
N ASP A 52 -13.70 -2.37 14.80
CA ASP A 52 -14.58 -3.52 15.03
C ASP A 52 -13.80 -4.84 15.32
N GLY A 53 -12.47 -4.77 15.36
CA GLY A 53 -11.58 -5.88 15.72
C GLY A 53 -11.13 -6.76 14.55
N HIS A 54 -11.64 -6.59 13.34
CA HIS A 54 -11.15 -7.33 12.20
C HIS A 54 -9.74 -6.88 11.78
N GLN A 55 -9.01 -7.72 11.05
CA GLN A 55 -7.69 -7.41 10.51
C GLN A 55 -7.80 -6.92 9.07
N ARG A 56 -7.04 -5.86 8.75
CA ARG A 56 -6.85 -5.33 7.41
C ARG A 56 -5.37 -5.49 7.01
N LEU A 57 -5.11 -6.14 5.90
CA LEU A 57 -3.77 -6.33 5.35
C LEU A 57 -3.55 -5.35 4.21
N GLU A 58 -2.46 -4.59 4.26
CA GLU A 58 -2.08 -3.65 3.22
C GLU A 58 -1.08 -4.27 2.25
N TYR A 59 -1.29 -4.04 0.96
CA TYR A 59 -0.36 -4.38 -0.11
C TYR A 59 -0.14 -3.16 -1.00
N THR A 60 1.00 -2.52 -0.86
CA THR A 60 1.35 -1.33 -1.64
C THR A 60 2.76 -1.41 -2.20
N ARG A 61 3.01 -0.68 -3.30
CA ARG A 61 4.34 -0.46 -3.88
C ARG A 61 4.78 0.99 -3.79
N MET A 62 4.17 1.76 -2.88
CA MET A 62 4.60 3.14 -2.67
C MET A 62 6.09 3.19 -2.29
N PRO A 63 6.84 4.21 -2.74
CA PRO A 63 6.37 5.39 -3.50
C PRO A 63 6.25 5.21 -5.03
N ALA A 64 6.68 4.08 -5.60
CA ALA A 64 6.69 3.89 -7.06
C ALA A 64 5.32 3.46 -7.63
N GLY A 65 4.43 2.92 -6.79
CA GLY A 65 3.11 2.45 -7.20
C GLY A 65 2.07 3.56 -7.34
N LYS A 66 0.93 3.21 -7.94
CA LYS A 66 -0.26 4.06 -8.08
C LYS A 66 -1.52 3.35 -7.56
N GLN A 67 -1.33 2.27 -6.82
CA GLN A 67 -2.40 1.45 -6.25
C GLN A 67 -1.97 0.98 -4.86
N THR A 68 -2.91 0.93 -3.96
CA THR A 68 -2.79 0.29 -2.65
C THR A 68 -4.00 -0.62 -2.48
N PHE A 69 -3.73 -1.91 -2.30
CA PHE A 69 -4.79 -2.88 -2.05
C PHE A 69 -4.91 -3.12 -0.55
N MET A 70 -6.14 -3.07 -0.07
CA MET A 70 -6.51 -3.51 1.27
C MET A 70 -7.26 -4.82 1.18
N VAL A 71 -6.89 -5.78 2.02
CA VAL A 71 -7.55 -7.08 2.16
C VAL A 71 -8.08 -7.18 3.57
N ASP A 72 -9.40 -7.18 3.71
CA ASP A 72 -10.08 -7.31 4.99
C ASP A 72 -10.34 -8.77 5.31
N LEU A 73 -9.94 -9.17 6.51
CA LEU A 73 -10.21 -10.50 7.04
C LEU A 73 -11.36 -10.42 8.04
N ASP A 74 -12.28 -11.35 7.95
CA ASP A 74 -13.37 -11.49 8.94
C ASP A 74 -12.86 -11.95 10.31
N ALA A 75 -13.77 -12.07 11.27
CA ALA A 75 -13.47 -12.49 12.64
C ALA A 75 -12.90 -13.93 12.73
N THR A 76 -13.06 -14.73 11.68
CA THR A 76 -12.53 -16.10 11.58
C THR A 76 -11.20 -16.16 10.84
N GLY A 77 -10.69 -15.01 10.37
CA GLY A 77 -9.42 -14.90 9.67
C GLY A 77 -9.48 -15.26 8.19
N HIS A 78 -10.67 -15.22 7.58
CA HIS A 78 -10.86 -15.45 6.15
C HIS A 78 -11.06 -14.12 5.42
N MET A 79 -10.61 -14.06 4.17
CA MET A 79 -10.77 -12.88 3.31
C MET A 79 -12.26 -12.62 3.04
N ALA A 80 -12.79 -11.55 3.65
CA ALA A 80 -14.15 -11.09 3.44
C ALA A 80 -14.24 -10.19 2.19
N HIS A 81 -13.25 -9.32 2.01
CA HIS A 81 -13.23 -8.31 0.95
C HIS A 81 -11.80 -7.89 0.60
N TRP A 82 -11.62 -7.38 -0.61
CA TRP A 82 -10.43 -6.63 -0.98
C TRP A 82 -10.79 -5.51 -1.96
N GLU A 83 -10.04 -4.43 -1.92
CA GLU A 83 -10.25 -3.27 -2.80
C GLU A 83 -8.94 -2.51 -3.07
N ASN A 84 -8.92 -1.75 -4.17
CA ASN A 84 -7.91 -0.71 -4.36
C ASN A 84 -8.44 0.58 -3.73
N VAL A 85 -7.74 1.08 -2.73
CA VAL A 85 -8.20 2.24 -1.94
C VAL A 85 -7.69 3.58 -2.45
N LEU A 86 -6.90 3.61 -3.54
CA LEU A 86 -6.47 4.86 -4.15
C LEU A 86 -7.44 5.25 -5.27
N ASP A 87 -8.60 5.74 -4.86
CA ASP A 87 -9.65 6.28 -5.73
C ASP A 87 -10.41 7.43 -5.06
N GLU A 88 -11.22 8.11 -5.84
CA GLU A 88 -11.95 9.31 -5.42
C GLU A 88 -12.95 9.05 -4.28
N ASN A 89 -13.55 7.84 -4.20
CA ASN A 89 -14.50 7.50 -3.13
C ASN A 89 -13.79 7.39 -1.78
N HIS A 90 -12.63 6.74 -1.74
CA HIS A 90 -11.82 6.63 -0.52
C HIS A 90 -11.22 7.98 -0.13
N PHE A 91 -10.78 8.79 -1.10
CA PHE A 91 -10.29 10.14 -0.84
C PHE A 91 -11.36 11.05 -0.25
N ALA A 92 -12.62 10.96 -0.74
CA ALA A 92 -13.75 11.71 -0.18
C ALA A 92 -14.12 11.31 1.26
N ALA A 93 -13.76 10.10 1.69
CA ALA A 93 -13.97 9.64 3.06
C ALA A 93 -13.02 10.27 4.08
N ILE A 94 -11.92 10.92 3.62
CA ILE A 94 -10.98 11.58 4.51
C ILE A 94 -11.55 12.90 4.97
N GLN A 95 -11.62 13.07 6.30
CA GLN A 95 -12.28 14.21 6.94
C GLN A 95 -11.31 14.98 7.83
N PRO A 96 -11.50 16.30 8.00
CA PRO A 96 -10.77 17.09 8.99
C PRO A 96 -10.84 16.47 10.37
N GLY A 97 -9.72 16.49 11.08
CA GLY A 97 -9.58 15.89 12.41
C GLY A 97 -9.12 14.44 12.44
N MET A 98 -9.15 13.71 11.32
CA MET A 98 -8.53 12.38 11.20
C MET A 98 -7.03 12.45 11.51
N THR A 99 -6.51 11.44 12.21
CA THR A 99 -5.08 11.31 12.45
C THR A 99 -4.36 10.68 11.26
N THR A 100 -3.03 10.80 11.20
CA THR A 100 -2.21 10.07 10.23
C THR A 100 -2.46 8.56 10.29
N ALA A 101 -2.69 8.00 11.48
CA ALA A 101 -3.01 6.58 11.65
C ALA A 101 -4.38 6.21 11.04
N ASP A 102 -5.37 7.10 11.10
CA ASP A 102 -6.67 6.89 10.46
C ASP A 102 -6.54 6.88 8.94
N VAL A 103 -5.77 7.83 8.39
CA VAL A 103 -5.52 7.91 6.95
C VAL A 103 -4.74 6.69 6.47
N LEU A 104 -3.72 6.23 7.20
CA LEU A 104 -2.98 5.00 6.85
C LEU A 104 -3.89 3.77 6.82
N ARG A 105 -4.78 3.62 7.81
CA ARG A 105 -5.75 2.51 7.82
C ARG A 105 -6.73 2.57 6.65
N LEU A 106 -7.05 3.77 6.18
CA LEU A 106 -8.03 3.98 5.12
C LEU A 106 -7.42 3.79 3.72
N ILE A 107 -6.29 4.44 3.43
CA ILE A 107 -5.71 4.50 2.08
C ILE A 107 -4.22 4.13 2.00
N GLY A 108 -3.57 3.77 3.11
CA GLY A 108 -2.15 3.42 3.15
C GLY A 108 -1.20 4.62 3.07
N PRO A 109 0.11 4.38 2.85
CA PRO A 109 1.12 5.41 2.84
C PRO A 109 1.07 6.31 1.61
N PRO A 110 1.49 7.60 1.72
CA PRO A 110 1.56 8.51 0.59
C PRO A 110 2.70 8.15 -0.38
N THR A 111 2.60 8.64 -1.62
CA THR A 111 3.68 8.58 -2.60
C THR A 111 4.86 9.43 -2.16
N PHE A 112 4.61 10.64 -1.66
CA PHE A 112 5.62 11.53 -1.12
C PHE A 112 5.01 12.49 -0.10
N VAL A 113 5.89 13.04 0.76
CA VAL A 113 5.52 13.99 1.81
C VAL A 113 6.21 15.30 1.51
N GLN A 114 5.46 16.39 1.53
CA GLN A 114 5.98 17.76 1.46
C GLN A 114 5.90 18.41 2.83
N GLN A 115 6.91 19.19 3.18
CA GLN A 115 6.95 19.97 4.41
C GLN A 115 7.11 21.44 4.06
N TYR A 116 6.28 22.27 4.65
CA TYR A 116 6.32 23.72 4.49
C TYR A 116 6.75 24.36 5.79
N ARG A 117 7.52 25.45 5.69
CA ARG A 117 7.98 26.22 6.85
C ARG A 117 7.34 27.60 6.93
N LEU A 118 6.85 28.12 5.81
CA LEU A 118 6.28 29.47 5.71
C LEU A 118 5.06 29.44 4.78
N PRO A 119 4.04 30.26 5.04
CA PRO A 119 3.90 31.18 6.17
C PRO A 119 3.68 30.47 7.51
N GLU A 120 3.09 29.26 7.51
CA GLU A 120 2.90 28.40 8.67
C GLU A 120 3.48 27.01 8.42
N PRO A 121 4.06 26.35 9.45
CA PRO A 121 4.55 25.00 9.30
C PRO A 121 3.41 24.03 8.94
N GLY A 122 3.59 23.26 7.88
CA GLY A 122 2.61 22.28 7.41
C GLY A 122 3.28 21.03 6.87
N ILE A 123 2.55 19.94 6.90
CA ILE A 123 2.91 18.65 6.28
C ILE A 123 1.80 18.30 5.33
N THR A 124 2.15 17.94 4.10
CA THR A 124 1.18 17.47 3.12
C THR A 124 1.57 16.11 2.60
N TRP A 125 0.63 15.17 2.67
CA TRP A 125 0.76 13.85 2.07
C TRP A 125 0.18 13.86 0.67
N ASN A 126 0.95 13.35 -0.29
CA ASN A 126 0.60 13.37 -1.70
C ASN A 126 0.50 11.94 -2.23
N TYR A 127 -0.60 11.63 -2.91
CA TYR A 127 -0.91 10.32 -3.46
C TYR A 127 -1.01 10.37 -4.97
N ARG A 128 -0.10 9.69 -5.67
CA ARG A 128 -0.29 9.36 -7.08
C ARG A 128 -1.22 8.19 -7.20
N PHE A 129 -2.24 8.30 -8.01
CA PHE A 129 -3.25 7.26 -8.20
C PHE A 129 -3.55 7.05 -9.69
N GLN A 130 -4.28 5.99 -10.02
CA GLN A 130 -4.64 5.69 -11.39
C GLN A 130 -5.82 6.57 -11.81
N THR A 131 -5.54 7.56 -12.65
CA THR A 131 -6.52 8.51 -13.17
C THR A 131 -6.29 8.73 -14.68
N ILE A 132 -7.31 9.25 -15.38
CA ILE A 132 -7.20 9.71 -16.77
C ILE A 132 -6.31 10.95 -16.90
N GLN A 133 -6.23 11.77 -15.86
CA GLN A 133 -5.35 12.93 -15.77
C GLN A 133 -4.02 12.51 -15.14
N ARG A 134 -2.99 12.33 -15.97
CA ARG A 134 -1.72 11.74 -15.53
C ARG A 134 -0.92 12.60 -14.57
N CYS A 135 -1.17 13.91 -14.55
CA CYS A 135 -0.36 14.92 -13.86
C CYS A 135 -1.09 15.59 -12.71
N ILE A 136 -1.89 14.84 -11.96
CA ILE A 136 -2.49 15.28 -10.71
C ILE A 136 -2.15 14.30 -9.57
N VAL A 137 -2.14 14.81 -8.35
CA VAL A 137 -2.04 14.03 -7.13
C VAL A 137 -3.24 14.35 -6.24
N PHE A 138 -3.63 13.42 -5.38
CA PHE A 138 -4.50 13.74 -4.26
C PHE A 138 -3.62 14.18 -3.09
N GLN A 139 -3.95 15.32 -2.48
CA GLN A 139 -3.15 15.99 -1.46
C GLN A 139 -3.95 16.13 -0.15
N ILE A 140 -3.33 15.77 0.98
CA ILE A 140 -3.93 15.86 2.30
C ILE A 140 -3.04 16.72 3.20
N PRO A 141 -3.50 17.90 3.65
CA PRO A 141 -2.75 18.74 4.59
C PRO A 141 -2.95 18.29 6.04
N PHE A 142 -1.85 18.24 6.79
CA PHE A 142 -1.83 17.91 8.22
C PHE A 142 -1.25 19.04 9.03
N ALA A 143 -1.85 19.31 10.20
CA ALA A 143 -1.30 20.20 11.20
C ALA A 143 -0.07 19.55 11.87
N VAL A 144 1.08 20.23 11.82
CA VAL A 144 2.34 19.74 12.42
C VAL A 144 2.19 19.46 13.92
N ALA A 145 1.50 20.35 14.63
CA ALA A 145 1.34 20.25 16.08
C ALA A 145 0.50 19.07 16.55
N THR A 146 -0.47 18.63 15.75
CA THR A 146 -1.45 17.60 16.17
C THR A 146 -1.39 16.33 15.34
N GLY A 147 -0.74 16.36 14.17
CA GLY A 147 -0.75 15.24 13.20
C GLY A 147 -2.15 14.94 12.64
N LYS A 148 -3.07 15.93 12.66
CA LYS A 148 -4.44 15.75 12.18
C LYS A 148 -4.64 16.44 10.85
N VAL A 149 -5.52 15.87 10.02
CA VAL A 149 -6.01 16.47 8.78
C VAL A 149 -6.64 17.82 9.09
N ILE A 150 -6.23 18.87 8.38
CA ILE A 150 -6.69 20.24 8.59
C ILE A 150 -8.00 20.49 7.85
N GLU A 151 -8.05 20.07 6.59
CA GLU A 151 -9.18 20.31 5.69
C GLU A 151 -9.35 19.16 4.69
N GLN A 152 -10.44 19.19 3.94
CA GLN A 152 -10.68 18.25 2.86
C GLN A 152 -9.51 18.27 1.87
N GLY A 153 -9.07 17.08 1.44
CA GLY A 153 -8.03 16.97 0.44
C GLY A 153 -8.43 17.53 -0.92
N ASP A 154 -7.45 17.91 -1.72
CA ASP A 154 -7.61 18.49 -3.06
C ASP A 154 -6.77 17.76 -4.10
N TYR A 155 -6.84 18.21 -5.37
CA TYR A 155 -6.20 17.57 -6.52
C TYR A 155 -5.30 18.55 -7.29
N PRO A 156 -4.18 19.01 -6.70
CA PRO A 156 -3.26 19.89 -7.41
C PRO A 156 -2.50 19.15 -8.52
N PRO A 157 -1.85 19.91 -9.43
CA PRO A 157 -0.92 19.34 -10.39
C PRO A 157 0.21 18.56 -9.69
N ASP A 158 0.60 17.40 -10.29
CA ASP A 158 1.73 16.63 -9.80
C ASP A 158 3.05 17.40 -10.08
N PRO A 159 3.83 17.76 -9.05
CA PRO A 159 5.09 18.45 -9.26
C PRO A 159 6.13 17.62 -10.03
N GLY A 160 5.96 16.30 -10.11
CA GLY A 160 6.80 15.43 -10.93
C GLY A 160 6.50 15.47 -12.43
N CYS A 161 5.45 16.20 -12.86
CA CYS A 161 5.09 16.39 -14.26
C CYS A 161 5.45 17.79 -14.79
N ALA A 162 6.26 18.56 -14.08
CA ALA A 162 6.57 19.95 -14.43
C ALA A 162 7.17 20.13 -15.84
N ASP A 163 7.78 19.08 -16.39
CA ASP A 163 8.45 19.12 -17.70
C ASP A 163 7.53 18.73 -18.88
N GLU A 164 6.28 18.30 -18.62
CA GLU A 164 5.33 17.92 -19.69
C GLU A 164 4.52 19.11 -20.28
N TRP A 165 4.68 20.31 -19.71
CA TRP A 165 3.90 21.51 -20.09
C TRP A 165 4.73 22.61 -20.79
N MET A 166 6.00 22.33 -21.14
CA MET A 166 6.87 23.28 -21.88
C MET A 166 7.07 22.87 -23.35
#